data_500449c4ca63baf4aa1842119f57ff92
#
_entry.id   500449c4ca63baf4aa1842119f57ff92
#
_cell.length_a   1.000
_cell.length_b   1.000
_cell.length_c   1.000
_cell.angle_alpha   90.00
_cell.angle_beta   90.00
_cell.angle_gamma   90.00
#
_symmetry.space_group_name_H-M   'P 1'
#
loop_
_entity.id
_entity.type
_entity.pdbx_description
1 polymer ?
#
loop_
_entity_poly.entity_id
_entity_poly.type
_entity_poly.pdbx_seq_one_letter_code
_entity_poly.pdbx_strand_id
1 'polypeptide(L)'
;FEVHSGKETKVRIFLIPKGEIVRSSVLSFHKTTIPRILLFRAASRTEEAMKGLEGLPVSFVARHSRDISNHMKEILLEDSFIKKYEIDVETNLSAGTDSVLKVDALTDHWIIKTEAWLDTGRDGDKNYAFRGMLGHYMGKHDVLFGEVQLYPGPMEWNVYGGWQHRFGDILEVGYKYDFMESANHVFARVPFGEKVALRYDHDWGKKENEYGLSYKIHNYITLEYVYNDEEGKWLRLIANL
;
A
#
# COMPACT_ATOMS: atom_id res chain seq x y z
N PHE A 1 28.28 9.18 -39.24
CA PHE A 1 29.19 9.89 -38.34
C PHE A 1 29.70 11.15 -39.03
N GLU A 2 29.98 12.19 -38.29
CA GLU A 2 30.55 13.43 -38.76
C GLU A 2 31.96 13.61 -38.18
N VAL A 3 32.91 14.03 -38.98
CA VAL A 3 34.29 14.25 -38.56
C VAL A 3 34.65 15.70 -38.86
N HIS A 4 34.96 16.46 -37.84
CA HIS A 4 35.45 17.81 -37.94
C HIS A 4 36.97 17.79 -37.66
N SER A 5 37.76 18.04 -38.70
CA SER A 5 39.22 18.10 -38.60
C SER A 5 39.66 19.48 -38.19
N GLY A 6 40.52 19.58 -37.18
CA GLY A 6 41.10 20.83 -36.66
C GLY A 6 42.34 20.49 -35.81
N LYS A 7 42.72 21.39 -34.89
CA LYS A 7 43.80 21.11 -33.91
C LYS A 7 43.47 19.87 -33.00
N GLU A 8 42.16 19.63 -32.83
CA GLU A 8 41.61 18.43 -32.22
C GLU A 8 40.59 17.85 -33.20
N THR A 9 40.66 16.53 -33.49
CA THR A 9 39.70 15.84 -34.31
C THR A 9 38.51 15.43 -33.44
N LYS A 10 37.33 16.01 -33.70
CA LYS A 10 36.09 15.62 -33.02
C LYS A 10 35.31 14.67 -33.92
N VAL A 11 35.00 13.49 -33.39
CA VAL A 11 34.18 12.49 -34.06
C VAL A 11 32.85 12.43 -33.34
N ARG A 12 31.75 12.71 -34.03
CA ARG A 12 30.40 12.58 -33.55
C ARG A 12 29.81 11.30 -34.16
N ILE A 13 29.50 10.33 -33.31
CA ILE A 13 28.90 9.07 -33.71
C ILE A 13 27.42 9.12 -33.36
N PHE A 14 26.56 8.94 -34.36
CA PHE A 14 25.12 8.81 -34.17
C PHE A 14 24.79 7.32 -34.13
N LEU A 15 24.27 6.85 -33.02
CA LEU A 15 23.78 5.48 -32.88
C LEU A 15 22.29 5.46 -33.14
N ILE A 16 21.86 4.75 -34.16
CA ILE A 16 20.44 4.53 -34.48
C ILE A 16 20.11 3.12 -33.99
N PRO A 17 19.20 2.95 -33.03
CA PRO A 17 18.79 1.64 -32.56
C PRO A 17 18.18 0.84 -33.72
N LYS A 18 18.56 -0.42 -33.87
CA LYS A 18 17.97 -1.32 -34.84
C LYS A 18 16.84 -2.11 -34.15
N GLY A 19 15.60 -1.90 -34.59
CA GLY A 19 14.42 -2.56 -34.03
C GLY A 19 13.60 -1.66 -33.12
N GLU A 20 12.78 -2.28 -32.28
CA GLU A 20 11.92 -1.54 -31.33
C GLU A 20 12.75 -0.96 -30.18
N ILE A 21 12.38 0.24 -29.76
CA ILE A 21 12.95 0.93 -28.60
C ILE A 21 11.94 1.00 -27.46
N VAL A 22 12.44 1.08 -26.24
CA VAL A 22 11.63 1.39 -25.06
C VAL A 22 11.10 2.82 -25.18
N ARG A 23 9.79 2.98 -25.19
CA ARG A 23 9.11 4.28 -25.28
C ARG A 23 8.71 4.82 -23.92
N SER A 24 8.34 3.92 -23.04
CA SER A 24 8.00 4.23 -21.66
C SER A 24 8.53 3.16 -20.71
N SER A 25 8.84 3.59 -19.51
CA SER A 25 9.30 2.70 -18.44
C SER A 25 8.61 3.07 -17.14
N VAL A 26 7.93 2.10 -16.53
CA VAL A 26 7.12 2.33 -15.33
C VAL A 26 7.43 1.30 -14.26
N LEU A 27 7.35 1.74 -12.99
CA LEU A 27 7.39 0.87 -11.83
C LEU A 27 5.96 0.57 -11.39
N SER A 28 5.69 -0.70 -11.08
CA SER A 28 4.38 -1.16 -10.62
C SER A 28 4.52 -2.07 -9.41
N PHE A 29 3.92 -1.70 -8.30
CA PHE A 29 3.82 -2.57 -7.13
C PHE A 29 2.72 -3.62 -7.36
N HIS A 30 3.10 -4.91 -7.25
CA HIS A 30 2.21 -6.03 -7.50
C HIS A 30 1.67 -6.63 -6.19
N LYS A 31 2.55 -7.14 -5.32
CA LYS A 31 2.19 -7.63 -3.98
C LYS A 31 2.79 -6.72 -2.93
N THR A 32 1.97 -6.22 -2.02
CA THR A 32 2.44 -5.35 -0.95
C THR A 32 1.68 -5.61 0.34
N THR A 33 2.41 -5.60 1.46
CA THR A 33 1.85 -5.56 2.83
C THR A 33 1.83 -4.14 3.40
N ILE A 34 2.32 -3.17 2.63
CA ILE A 34 2.47 -1.77 3.01
C ILE A 34 1.68 -0.90 2.03
N PRO A 35 1.07 0.20 2.49
CA PRO A 35 0.37 1.14 1.64
C PRO A 35 1.25 1.64 0.50
N ARG A 36 0.72 1.61 -0.71
CA ARG A 36 1.47 2.00 -1.91
C ARG A 36 1.91 3.45 -1.90
N ILE A 37 1.13 4.33 -1.29
CA ILE A 37 1.48 5.75 -1.16
C ILE A 37 2.83 5.95 -0.46
N LEU A 38 3.15 5.10 0.52
CA LEU A 38 4.44 5.12 1.22
C LEU A 38 5.55 4.52 0.36
N LEU A 39 5.24 3.45 -0.38
CA LEU A 39 6.19 2.79 -1.28
C LEU A 39 6.54 3.67 -2.49
N PHE A 40 5.61 4.43 -3.07
CA PHE A 40 5.90 5.36 -4.16
C PHE A 40 6.93 6.41 -3.76
N ARG A 41 6.88 6.91 -2.53
CA ARG A 41 7.89 7.83 -2.01
C ARG A 41 9.27 7.18 -1.94
N ALA A 42 9.34 5.94 -1.44
CA ALA A 42 10.59 5.17 -1.36
C ALA A 42 11.13 4.80 -2.76
N ALA A 43 10.24 4.59 -3.74
CA ALA A 43 10.59 4.18 -5.09
C ALA A 43 11.01 5.31 -6.03
N SER A 44 10.96 6.57 -5.61
CA SER A 44 11.20 7.74 -6.50
C SER A 44 12.56 7.69 -7.21
N ARG A 45 13.62 7.23 -6.53
CA ARG A 45 14.96 7.04 -7.12
C ARG A 45 14.98 5.93 -8.17
N THR A 46 14.25 4.85 -7.92
CA THR A 46 14.14 3.72 -8.84
C THR A 46 13.32 4.10 -10.07
N GLU A 47 12.28 4.91 -9.93
CA GLU A 47 11.52 5.46 -11.05
C GLU A 47 12.39 6.35 -11.94
N GLU A 48 13.25 7.18 -11.33
CA GLU A 48 14.20 8.00 -12.08
C GLU A 48 15.22 7.13 -12.83
N ALA A 49 15.75 6.09 -12.20
CA ALA A 49 16.66 5.13 -12.82
C ALA A 49 15.98 4.36 -13.97
N MET A 50 14.70 4.00 -13.82
CA MET A 50 13.90 3.35 -14.86
C MET A 50 13.80 4.20 -16.13
N LYS A 51 13.65 5.53 -16.02
CA LYS A 51 13.62 6.43 -17.18
C LYS A 51 14.89 6.36 -18.02
N GLY A 52 16.02 5.95 -17.44
CA GLY A 52 17.25 5.69 -18.16
C GLY A 52 17.18 4.54 -19.18
N LEU A 53 16.13 3.71 -19.12
CA LEU A 53 15.88 2.66 -20.10
C LEU A 53 15.22 3.18 -21.39
N GLU A 54 14.60 4.35 -21.36
CA GLU A 54 13.90 4.93 -22.50
C GLU A 54 14.87 5.28 -23.62
N GLY A 55 14.52 4.94 -24.84
CA GLY A 55 15.37 5.08 -26.01
C GLY A 55 16.35 3.91 -26.25
N LEU A 56 16.52 2.98 -25.29
CA LEU A 56 17.33 1.78 -25.48
C LEU A 56 16.59 0.75 -26.36
N PRO A 57 17.30 -0.06 -27.15
CA PRO A 57 16.69 -1.18 -27.87
C PRO A 57 16.02 -2.16 -26.91
N VAL A 58 14.77 -2.57 -27.21
CA VAL A 58 14.03 -3.56 -26.41
C VAL A 58 14.83 -4.86 -26.28
N SER A 59 15.51 -5.29 -27.36
CA SER A 59 16.35 -6.50 -27.34
C SER A 59 17.52 -6.41 -26.38
N PHE A 60 18.09 -5.22 -26.16
CA PHE A 60 19.14 -4.99 -25.18
C PHE A 60 18.58 -5.10 -23.75
N VAL A 61 17.47 -4.40 -23.47
CA VAL A 61 16.80 -4.44 -22.16
C VAL A 61 16.34 -5.86 -21.82
N ALA A 62 15.78 -6.60 -22.78
CA ALA A 62 15.36 -7.98 -22.59
C ALA A 62 16.52 -8.92 -22.25
N ARG A 63 17.66 -8.75 -22.93
CA ARG A 63 18.87 -9.56 -22.68
C ARG A 63 19.45 -9.33 -21.29
N HIS A 64 19.38 -8.10 -20.79
CA HIS A 64 19.91 -7.67 -19.50
C HIS A 64 18.84 -7.48 -18.43
N SER A 65 17.62 -7.96 -18.66
CA SER A 65 16.47 -7.71 -17.79
C SER A 65 16.72 -8.12 -16.33
N ARG A 66 17.43 -9.23 -16.12
CA ARG A 66 17.78 -9.72 -14.77
C ARG A 66 18.76 -8.79 -14.06
N ASP A 67 19.81 -8.36 -14.76
CA ASP A 67 20.83 -7.49 -14.16
C ASP A 67 20.26 -6.11 -13.84
N ILE A 68 19.46 -5.58 -14.77
CA ILE A 68 18.73 -4.32 -14.57
C ILE A 68 17.77 -4.44 -13.39
N SER A 69 16.99 -5.53 -13.33
CA SER A 69 16.05 -5.80 -12.23
C SER A 69 16.77 -5.85 -10.88
N ASN A 70 17.91 -6.57 -10.80
CA ASN A 70 18.72 -6.65 -9.59
C ASN A 70 19.27 -5.27 -9.17
N HIS A 71 19.73 -4.48 -10.12
CA HIS A 71 20.22 -3.13 -9.83
C HIS A 71 19.09 -2.22 -9.31
N MET A 72 17.90 -2.30 -9.90
CA MET A 72 16.71 -1.56 -9.39
C MET A 72 16.33 -2.01 -7.98
N LYS A 73 16.45 -3.32 -7.69
CA LYS A 73 16.26 -3.86 -6.34
C LYS A 73 17.26 -3.26 -5.34
N GLU A 74 18.53 -3.16 -5.70
CA GLU A 74 19.56 -2.56 -4.84
C GLU A 74 19.25 -1.10 -4.52
N ILE A 75 18.82 -0.30 -5.51
CA ILE A 75 18.40 1.09 -5.30
C ILE A 75 17.23 1.17 -4.30
N LEU A 76 16.22 0.29 -4.43
CA LEU A 76 15.10 0.23 -3.49
C LEU A 76 15.57 -0.13 -2.07
N LEU A 77 16.44 -1.12 -1.94
CA LEU A 77 16.96 -1.57 -0.65
C LEU A 77 17.86 -0.53 0.04
N GLU A 78 18.36 0.48 -0.67
CA GLU A 78 19.09 1.59 -0.07
C GLU A 78 18.18 2.61 0.63
N ASP A 79 16.90 2.64 0.30
CA ASP A 79 15.96 3.59 0.88
C ASP A 79 15.79 3.39 2.39
N SER A 80 15.75 4.49 3.13
CA SER A 80 15.68 4.48 4.59
C SER A 80 14.37 3.92 5.14
N PHE A 81 13.26 4.10 4.40
CA PHE A 81 11.97 3.55 4.77
C PHE A 81 11.95 2.03 4.59
N ILE A 82 12.48 1.53 3.46
CA ILE A 82 12.60 0.10 3.18
C ILE A 82 13.44 -0.59 4.27
N LYS A 83 14.59 0.00 4.62
CA LYS A 83 15.46 -0.52 5.69
C LYS A 83 14.81 -0.49 7.07
N LYS A 84 14.17 0.63 7.41
CA LYS A 84 13.57 0.85 8.75
C LYS A 84 12.45 -0.15 9.05
N TYR A 85 11.65 -0.49 8.06
CA TYR A 85 10.52 -1.40 8.21
C TYR A 85 10.81 -2.82 7.75
N GLU A 86 12.10 -3.14 7.52
CA GLU A 86 12.56 -4.49 7.15
C GLU A 86 11.72 -5.08 6.01
N ILE A 87 11.58 -4.26 4.92
CA ILE A 87 10.75 -4.63 3.78
C ILE A 87 11.58 -5.48 2.83
N ASP A 88 11.16 -6.71 2.62
CA ASP A 88 11.68 -7.56 1.59
C ASP A 88 11.18 -7.11 0.23
N VAL A 89 12.11 -6.89 -0.70
CA VAL A 89 11.80 -6.42 -2.05
C VAL A 89 12.19 -7.48 -3.07
N GLU A 90 11.24 -7.83 -3.93
CA GLU A 90 11.50 -8.61 -5.13
C GLU A 90 11.13 -7.81 -6.38
N THR A 91 11.95 -7.91 -7.41
CA THR A 91 11.78 -7.16 -8.65
C THR A 91 11.79 -8.08 -9.86
N ASN A 92 10.97 -7.74 -10.85
CA ASN A 92 10.92 -8.44 -12.14
C ASN A 92 10.66 -7.44 -13.26
N LEU A 93 11.60 -7.32 -14.19
CA LEU A 93 11.51 -6.43 -15.35
C LEU A 93 10.95 -7.16 -16.56
N SER A 94 9.78 -6.72 -17.03
CA SER A 94 9.20 -7.11 -18.32
C SER A 94 9.63 -6.09 -19.37
N ALA A 95 10.55 -6.49 -20.26
CA ALA A 95 11.03 -5.65 -21.35
C ALA A 95 10.03 -5.60 -22.51
N GLY A 96 9.78 -4.41 -23.01
CA GLY A 96 8.90 -4.14 -24.15
C GLY A 96 9.02 -2.69 -24.58
N THR A 97 8.22 -2.27 -25.56
CA THR A 97 8.08 -0.83 -25.89
C THR A 97 7.60 -0.04 -24.70
N ASP A 98 6.77 -0.66 -23.86
CA ASP A 98 6.36 -0.21 -22.54
C ASP A 98 6.94 -1.19 -21.51
N SER A 99 8.13 -0.85 -21.00
CA SER A 99 8.83 -1.70 -20.04
C SER A 99 8.27 -1.50 -18.64
N VAL A 100 7.99 -2.59 -17.94
CA VAL A 100 7.37 -2.56 -16.61
C VAL A 100 8.26 -3.29 -15.60
N LEU A 101 8.71 -2.57 -14.58
CA LEU A 101 9.34 -3.16 -13.39
C LEU A 101 8.24 -3.50 -12.38
N LYS A 102 7.95 -4.79 -12.22
CA LYS A 102 7.06 -5.27 -11.16
C LYS A 102 7.86 -5.42 -9.88
N VAL A 103 7.31 -4.86 -8.80
CA VAL A 103 7.92 -4.87 -7.47
C VAL A 103 6.97 -5.52 -6.48
N ASP A 104 7.41 -6.55 -5.81
CA ASP A 104 6.78 -7.10 -4.62
C ASP A 104 7.51 -6.54 -3.39
N ALA A 105 6.76 -5.98 -2.44
CA ALA A 105 7.31 -5.34 -1.25
C ALA A 105 6.54 -5.83 -0.02
N LEU A 106 7.15 -6.74 0.73
CA LEU A 106 6.52 -7.47 1.83
C LEU A 106 7.31 -7.26 3.12
N THR A 107 6.63 -7.27 4.25
CA THR A 107 7.28 -7.34 5.57
C THR A 107 6.49 -8.27 6.48
N ASP A 108 7.23 -9.09 7.24
CA ASP A 108 6.69 -10.02 8.22
C ASP A 108 6.70 -9.42 9.65
N HIS A 109 7.32 -8.24 9.82
CA HIS A 109 7.48 -7.61 11.13
C HIS A 109 6.47 -6.51 11.40
N TRP A 110 5.96 -5.87 10.34
CA TRP A 110 5.12 -4.69 10.47
C TRP A 110 3.81 -4.81 9.69
N ILE A 111 2.75 -4.24 10.23
CA ILE A 111 1.51 -3.94 9.52
C ILE A 111 1.38 -2.44 9.44
N ILE A 112 1.26 -1.91 8.23
CA ILE A 112 0.93 -0.51 8.00
C ILE A 112 -0.33 -0.50 7.14
N LYS A 113 -1.39 0.15 7.61
CA LYS A 113 -2.63 0.33 6.86
C LYS A 113 -2.97 1.81 6.80
N THR A 114 -3.38 2.26 5.66
CA THR A 114 -3.96 3.60 5.47
C THR A 114 -5.24 3.45 4.69
N GLU A 115 -6.31 4.00 5.22
CA GLU A 115 -7.65 3.90 4.65
C GLU A 115 -8.33 5.26 4.69
N ALA A 116 -9.15 5.51 3.69
CA ALA A 116 -10.13 6.59 3.72
C ALA A 116 -11.50 5.98 3.48
N TRP A 117 -12.53 6.48 4.17
CA TRP A 117 -13.89 6.03 3.89
C TRP A 117 -14.90 7.17 3.79
N LEU A 118 -15.94 6.85 3.05
CA LEU A 118 -17.11 7.70 2.87
C LEU A 118 -18.36 6.89 3.26
N ASP A 119 -19.12 7.40 4.21
CA ASP A 119 -20.37 6.84 4.67
C ASP A 119 -21.55 7.53 3.96
N THR A 120 -22.47 6.75 3.43
CA THR A 120 -23.69 7.25 2.76
C THR A 120 -24.93 6.71 3.48
N GLY A 121 -25.81 7.61 3.91
CA GLY A 121 -27.00 7.27 4.70
C GLY A 121 -26.76 7.24 6.21
N ARG A 122 -25.61 7.70 6.67
CA ARG A 122 -25.32 7.98 8.08
C ARG A 122 -25.72 9.42 8.38
N ASP A 123 -26.41 9.63 9.50
CA ASP A 123 -26.75 10.96 9.97
C ASP A 123 -25.55 11.60 10.69
N GLY A 124 -25.41 12.93 10.57
CA GLY A 124 -24.35 13.72 11.22
C GLY A 124 -23.15 14.02 10.35
N ASP A 125 -22.08 14.55 10.98
CA ASP A 125 -20.90 15.13 10.30
C ASP A 125 -19.74 14.15 10.14
N LYS A 126 -19.86 12.91 10.64
CA LYS A 126 -18.82 11.87 10.59
C LYS A 126 -18.91 10.97 9.34
N ASN A 127 -19.37 11.54 8.22
CA ASN A 127 -19.64 10.79 6.99
C ASN A 127 -18.37 10.42 6.19
N TYR A 128 -17.20 10.96 6.55
CA TYR A 128 -15.94 10.59 5.94
C TYR A 128 -14.83 10.65 6.97
N ALA A 129 -13.87 9.76 6.82
CA ALA A 129 -12.74 9.72 7.72
C ALA A 129 -11.48 9.15 7.05
N PHE A 130 -10.35 9.41 7.68
CA PHE A 130 -9.05 8.81 7.36
C PHE A 130 -8.58 7.99 8.54
N ARG A 131 -8.00 6.83 8.26
CA ARG A 131 -7.42 5.95 9.26
C ARG A 131 -5.99 5.59 8.88
N GLY A 132 -5.08 5.71 9.84
CA GLY A 132 -3.73 5.18 9.76
C GLY A 132 -3.50 4.20 10.89
N MET A 133 -2.96 3.03 10.60
CA MET A 133 -2.61 2.01 11.59
C MET A 133 -1.16 1.58 11.37
N LEU A 134 -0.41 1.51 12.45
CA LEU A 134 0.93 0.92 12.51
C LEU A 134 0.92 -0.17 13.58
N GLY A 135 1.22 -1.39 13.18
CA GLY A 135 1.31 -2.55 14.06
C GLY A 135 2.64 -3.29 13.91
N HIS A 136 3.05 -3.93 14.99
CA HIS A 136 4.22 -4.81 15.02
C HIS A 136 3.78 -6.22 15.39
N TYR A 137 4.25 -7.22 14.64
CA TYR A 137 4.01 -8.61 14.94
C TYR A 137 4.82 -9.04 16.18
N MET A 138 4.13 -9.51 17.23
CA MET A 138 4.70 -10.08 18.45
C MET A 138 4.83 -11.61 18.35
N GLY A 139 4.92 -12.11 17.13
CA GLY A 139 4.95 -13.53 16.80
C GLY A 139 4.13 -13.79 15.54
N LYS A 140 3.69 -15.02 15.31
CA LYS A 140 2.99 -15.38 14.05
C LYS A 140 1.54 -14.89 13.98
N HIS A 141 0.91 -14.67 15.12
CA HIS A 141 -0.54 -14.47 15.22
C HIS A 141 -0.94 -13.22 15.97
N ASP A 142 -0.02 -12.62 16.72
CA ASP A 142 -0.28 -11.49 17.59
C ASP A 142 0.30 -10.20 17.01
N VAL A 143 -0.48 -9.12 17.06
CA VAL A 143 -0.04 -7.78 16.64
C VAL A 143 -0.36 -6.79 17.74
N LEU A 144 0.63 -6.04 18.17
CA LEU A 144 0.46 -4.83 18.94
C LEU A 144 0.38 -3.65 17.97
N PHE A 145 -0.63 -2.79 18.09
CA PHE A 145 -0.82 -1.70 17.14
C PHE A 145 -1.20 -0.37 17.78
N GLY A 146 -0.90 0.71 17.06
CA GLY A 146 -1.45 2.03 17.26
C GLY A 146 -2.26 2.44 16.03
N GLU A 147 -3.39 3.10 16.23
CA GLU A 147 -4.28 3.56 15.18
C GLU A 147 -4.70 5.00 15.44
N VAL A 148 -4.77 5.80 14.39
CA VAL A 148 -5.27 7.17 14.42
C VAL A 148 -6.39 7.28 13.40
N GLN A 149 -7.53 7.83 13.81
CA GLN A 149 -8.63 8.18 12.93
C GLN A 149 -8.87 9.69 12.97
N LEU A 150 -9.09 10.28 11.81
CA LEU A 150 -9.44 11.68 11.65
C LEU A 150 -10.80 11.78 10.98
N TYR A 151 -11.72 12.50 11.60
CA TYR A 151 -13.01 12.90 11.05
C TYR A 151 -12.97 14.38 10.68
N PRO A 152 -12.70 14.73 9.40
CA PRO A 152 -12.49 16.13 9.02
C PRO A 152 -13.74 17.01 9.15
N GLY A 153 -14.96 16.43 9.07
CA GLY A 153 -16.20 17.17 9.27
C GLY A 153 -16.24 17.89 10.61
N PRO A 154 -16.26 17.18 11.74
CA PRO A 154 -16.21 17.78 13.07
C PRO A 154 -14.78 18.16 13.51
N MET A 155 -13.74 17.87 12.74
CA MET A 155 -12.32 18.02 13.11
C MET A 155 -11.95 17.21 14.37
N GLU A 156 -12.49 16.01 14.49
CA GLU A 156 -12.24 15.12 15.62
C GLU A 156 -11.15 14.09 15.29
N TRP A 157 -10.37 13.76 16.31
CA TRP A 157 -9.34 12.73 16.25
C TRP A 157 -9.64 11.66 17.28
N ASN A 158 -9.52 10.40 16.87
CA ASN A 158 -9.48 9.27 17.78
C ASN A 158 -8.12 8.60 17.67
N VAL A 159 -7.55 8.26 18.81
CA VAL A 159 -6.23 7.61 18.90
C VAL A 159 -6.40 6.34 19.71
N TYR A 160 -6.05 5.21 19.09
CA TYR A 160 -6.18 3.90 19.71
C TYR A 160 -4.82 3.24 19.89
N GLY A 161 -4.67 2.50 20.98
CA GLY A 161 -3.64 1.52 21.17
C GLY A 161 -4.28 0.17 21.44
N GLY A 162 -3.81 -0.88 20.80
CA GLY A 162 -4.49 -2.16 20.91
C GLY A 162 -3.62 -3.37 20.58
N TRP A 163 -4.23 -4.51 20.76
CA TRP A 163 -3.68 -5.80 20.44
C TRP A 163 -4.72 -6.61 19.68
N GLN A 164 -4.27 -7.39 18.71
CA GLN A 164 -5.10 -8.33 17.97
C GLN A 164 -4.44 -9.69 17.86
N HIS A 165 -5.25 -10.73 17.86
CA HIS A 165 -4.85 -12.10 17.64
C HIS A 165 -5.57 -12.69 16.44
N ARG A 166 -4.83 -13.42 15.60
CA ARG A 166 -5.36 -14.06 14.40
C ARG A 166 -5.38 -15.57 14.57
N PHE A 167 -6.56 -16.16 14.53
CA PHE A 167 -6.77 -17.62 14.52
C PHE A 167 -6.73 -18.13 13.08
N GLY A 168 -5.53 -18.29 12.53
CA GLY A 168 -5.35 -18.65 11.13
C GLY A 168 -5.98 -17.60 10.19
N ASP A 169 -6.65 -18.09 9.15
CA ASP A 169 -7.37 -17.25 8.18
C ASP A 169 -8.89 -17.19 8.45
N ILE A 170 -9.31 -17.64 9.64
CA ILE A 170 -10.73 -17.83 9.95
C ILE A 170 -11.29 -16.69 10.80
N LEU A 171 -10.53 -16.24 11.80
CA LEU A 171 -11.00 -15.28 12.80
C LEU A 171 -9.86 -14.38 13.26
N GLU A 172 -10.13 -13.10 13.32
CA GLU A 172 -9.28 -12.11 13.96
C GLU A 172 -10.08 -11.49 15.11
N VAL A 173 -9.51 -11.45 16.31
CA VAL A 173 -10.10 -10.80 17.48
C VAL A 173 -9.11 -9.82 18.05
N GLY A 174 -9.59 -8.76 18.67
CA GLY A 174 -8.71 -7.79 19.28
C GLY A 174 -9.41 -6.91 20.29
N TYR A 175 -8.56 -6.19 20.98
CA TYR A 175 -8.90 -5.18 21.96
C TYR A 175 -8.15 -3.89 21.59
N LYS A 176 -8.83 -2.76 21.72
CA LYS A 176 -8.21 -1.42 21.58
C LYS A 176 -8.75 -0.48 22.63
N TYR A 177 -7.92 0.43 23.08
CA TYR A 177 -8.28 1.50 23.99
C TYR A 177 -8.25 2.84 23.23
N ASP A 178 -9.35 3.58 23.29
CA ASP A 178 -9.42 4.95 22.79
C ASP A 178 -8.89 5.92 23.84
N PHE A 179 -7.77 6.59 23.52
CA PHE A 179 -7.13 7.54 24.43
C PHE A 179 -7.85 8.88 24.49
N MET A 180 -8.67 9.21 23.49
CA MET A 180 -9.40 10.48 23.44
C MET A 180 -10.71 10.41 24.21
N GLU A 181 -11.44 9.31 24.04
CA GLU A 181 -12.73 9.09 24.72
C GLU A 181 -12.58 8.29 26.04
N SER A 182 -11.37 7.79 26.33
CA SER A 182 -11.10 6.91 27.48
C SER A 182 -11.99 5.66 27.49
N ALA A 183 -12.24 5.10 26.31
CA ALA A 183 -13.15 3.98 26.09
C ALA A 183 -12.40 2.70 25.67
N ASN A 184 -12.96 1.56 26.07
CA ASN A 184 -12.46 0.26 25.69
C ASN A 184 -13.31 -0.30 24.54
N HIS A 185 -12.65 -0.90 23.56
CA HIS A 185 -13.30 -1.59 22.46
C HIS A 185 -12.83 -3.03 22.35
N VAL A 186 -13.76 -3.92 22.02
CA VAL A 186 -13.45 -5.28 21.58
C VAL A 186 -13.95 -5.45 20.17
N PHE A 187 -13.12 -5.99 19.31
CA PHE A 187 -13.51 -6.21 17.92
C PHE A 187 -13.22 -7.64 17.48
N ALA A 188 -13.98 -8.07 16.48
CA ALA A 188 -13.77 -9.34 15.80
C ALA A 188 -13.98 -9.16 14.30
N ARG A 189 -13.25 -9.96 13.50
CA ARG A 189 -13.40 -10.01 12.06
C ARG A 189 -13.33 -11.46 11.59
N VAL A 190 -14.32 -11.86 10.81
CA VAL A 190 -14.41 -13.20 10.20
C VAL A 190 -14.35 -13.04 8.68
N PRO A 191 -13.23 -13.40 8.03
CA PRO A 191 -13.18 -13.43 6.58
C PRO A 191 -13.89 -14.66 6.01
N PHE A 192 -14.63 -14.48 4.92
CA PHE A 192 -15.26 -15.53 4.13
C PHE A 192 -14.59 -15.53 2.74
N GLY A 193 -13.47 -16.24 2.63
CA GLY A 193 -12.60 -16.21 1.45
C GLY A 193 -11.89 -14.86 1.29
N GLU A 194 -11.55 -14.50 0.05
CA GLU A 194 -10.71 -13.32 -0.23
C GLU A 194 -11.50 -12.00 -0.35
N LYS A 195 -12.83 -12.08 -0.52
CA LYS A 195 -13.63 -10.91 -0.90
C LYS A 195 -14.62 -10.46 0.15
N VAL A 196 -15.10 -11.35 1.01
CA VAL A 196 -16.16 -11.04 1.98
C VAL A 196 -15.61 -11.13 3.38
N ALA A 197 -16.01 -10.21 4.27
CA ALA A 197 -15.73 -10.34 5.70
C ALA A 197 -16.87 -9.75 6.52
N LEU A 198 -17.11 -10.36 7.68
CA LEU A 198 -17.96 -9.82 8.73
C LEU A 198 -17.08 -9.17 9.79
N ARG A 199 -17.44 -7.98 10.23
CA ARG A 199 -16.79 -7.22 11.29
C ARG A 199 -17.77 -6.97 12.44
N TYR A 200 -17.27 -7.01 13.64
CA TYR A 200 -17.96 -6.60 14.86
C TYR A 200 -17.02 -5.70 15.68
N ASP A 201 -17.56 -4.62 16.22
CA ASP A 201 -16.87 -3.74 17.16
C ASP A 201 -17.86 -3.38 18.29
N HIS A 202 -17.43 -3.53 19.55
CA HIS A 202 -18.19 -3.14 20.73
C HIS A 202 -17.44 -2.04 21.49
N ASP A 203 -18.04 -0.89 21.62
CA ASP A 203 -17.57 0.22 22.44
C ASP A 203 -18.18 0.12 23.84
N TRP A 204 -17.35 -0.15 24.85
CA TRP A 204 -17.83 -0.23 26.24
C TRP A 204 -18.12 1.14 26.84
N GLY A 205 -17.54 2.22 26.32
CA GLY A 205 -17.78 3.57 26.78
C GLY A 205 -19.21 4.03 26.45
N LYS A 206 -19.58 3.87 25.21
CA LYS A 206 -20.91 4.23 24.68
C LYS A 206 -21.94 3.11 24.81
N LYS A 207 -21.49 1.86 25.06
CA LYS A 207 -22.29 0.64 25.06
C LYS A 207 -22.91 0.34 23.69
N GLU A 208 -22.24 0.71 22.63
CA GLU A 208 -22.65 0.58 21.24
C GLU A 208 -22.07 -0.66 20.59
N ASN A 209 -22.84 -1.28 19.70
CA ASN A 209 -22.38 -2.39 18.86
C ASN A 209 -22.44 -1.97 17.39
N GLU A 210 -21.32 -2.13 16.68
CA GLU A 210 -21.23 -1.91 15.26
C GLU A 210 -20.93 -3.24 14.53
N TYR A 211 -21.72 -3.54 13.52
CA TYR A 211 -21.58 -4.71 12.66
C TYR A 211 -21.31 -4.22 11.24
N GLY A 212 -20.35 -4.84 10.57
CA GLY A 212 -20.00 -4.53 9.19
C GLY A 212 -19.96 -5.80 8.33
N LEU A 213 -20.65 -5.78 7.20
CA LEU A 213 -20.52 -6.79 6.15
C LEU A 213 -19.79 -6.15 4.97
N SER A 214 -18.54 -6.55 4.75
CA SER A 214 -17.70 -5.95 3.72
C SER A 214 -17.55 -6.86 2.50
N TYR A 215 -17.54 -6.24 1.31
CA TYR A 215 -17.24 -6.86 0.04
C TYR A 215 -16.11 -6.11 -0.66
N LYS A 216 -15.00 -6.79 -0.88
CA LYS A 216 -13.83 -6.27 -1.59
C LYS A 216 -14.08 -6.29 -3.09
N ILE A 217 -14.38 -5.13 -3.66
CA ILE A 217 -14.60 -4.96 -5.11
C ILE A 217 -13.26 -5.08 -5.85
N HIS A 218 -12.24 -4.39 -5.33
CA HIS A 218 -10.89 -4.37 -5.85
C HIS A 218 -9.89 -4.28 -4.68
N ASN A 219 -8.59 -4.48 -4.93
CA ASN A 219 -7.57 -4.36 -3.88
C ASN A 219 -7.56 -2.98 -3.21
N TYR A 220 -8.06 -1.95 -3.89
CA TYR A 220 -8.11 -0.57 -3.39
C TYR A 220 -9.49 -0.13 -2.91
N ILE A 221 -10.55 -0.91 -3.19
CA ILE A 221 -11.92 -0.48 -2.93
C ILE A 221 -12.69 -1.62 -2.28
N THR A 222 -13.25 -1.33 -1.12
CA THR A 222 -14.15 -2.21 -0.37
C THR A 222 -15.47 -1.48 -0.12
N LEU A 223 -16.57 -2.15 -0.35
CA LEU A 223 -17.91 -1.69 0.05
C LEU A 223 -18.30 -2.42 1.33
N GLU A 224 -18.73 -1.70 2.33
CA GLU A 224 -19.19 -2.26 3.61
C GLU A 224 -20.62 -1.77 3.90
N TYR A 225 -21.50 -2.69 4.23
CA TYR A 225 -22.78 -2.38 4.85
C TYR A 225 -22.58 -2.38 6.37
N VAL A 226 -22.86 -1.25 7.00
CA VAL A 226 -22.68 -1.05 8.44
C VAL A 226 -24.03 -0.96 9.12
N TYR A 227 -24.14 -1.61 10.28
CA TYR A 227 -25.25 -1.46 11.21
C TYR A 227 -24.70 -1.16 12.60
N ASN A 228 -25.13 -0.06 13.19
CA ASN A 228 -24.85 0.33 14.56
C ASN A 228 -26.19 0.40 15.31
N ASP A 229 -26.23 -0.10 16.51
CA ASP A 229 -27.48 -0.21 17.30
C ASP A 229 -28.04 1.17 17.73
N GLU A 230 -27.21 2.22 17.83
CA GLU A 230 -27.63 3.58 18.15
C GLU A 230 -27.78 4.48 16.90
N GLU A 231 -26.80 4.45 15.99
CA GLU A 231 -26.78 5.34 14.81
C GLU A 231 -27.56 4.78 13.60
N GLY A 232 -27.97 3.50 13.62
CA GLY A 232 -28.72 2.86 12.55
C GLY A 232 -27.83 2.20 11.49
N LYS A 233 -28.16 2.38 10.21
CA LYS A 233 -27.52 1.64 9.12
C LYS A 233 -27.09 2.57 7.99
N TRP A 234 -25.92 2.26 7.37
CA TRP A 234 -25.41 3.00 6.23
C TRP A 234 -24.53 2.14 5.33
N LEU A 235 -24.15 2.67 4.18
CA LEU A 235 -23.15 2.10 3.30
C LEU A 235 -21.85 2.88 3.45
N ARG A 236 -20.75 2.15 3.60
CA ARG A 236 -19.40 2.68 3.69
C ARG A 236 -18.59 2.25 2.48
N LEU A 237 -18.04 3.20 1.76
CA LEU A 237 -17.04 2.96 0.72
C LEU A 237 -15.66 3.19 1.30
N ILE A 238 -14.82 2.17 1.30
CA ILE A 238 -13.46 2.21 1.86
C ILE A 238 -12.45 2.20 0.71
N ALA A 239 -11.57 3.21 0.67
CA ALA A 239 -10.40 3.24 -0.17
C ALA A 239 -9.18 2.78 0.65
N ASN A 240 -8.52 1.71 0.23
CA ASN A 240 -7.25 1.23 0.78
C ASN A 240 -6.11 1.92 0.02
N LEU A 241 -5.31 2.75 0.69
CA LEU A 241 -4.31 3.65 0.11
C LEU A 241 -2.90 3.05 0.07
#